data_a96412b93daee78b7b9ae0bbeec38cf7
#
_entry.id   a96412b93daee78b7b9ae0bbeec38cf7
#
_cell.length_a   1.000
_cell.length_b   1.000
_cell.length_c   1.000
_cell.angle_alpha   90.00
_cell.angle_beta   90.00
_cell.angle_gamma   90.00
#
_symmetry.space_group_name_H-M   'P 1'
#
loop_
_entity.id
_entity.type
_entity.pdbx_description
1 polymer ?
#
loop_
_entity_poly.entity_id
_entity_poly.type
_entity_poly.pdbx_seq_one_letter_code
_entity_poly.pdbx_strand_id
1 'polypeptide(L)'
;MKRYIHSYMLLLAVAMLLLSSCASNPDVPSSSKEAKCLPAIYPDYCDVTIPCNIAPLNFMLPADEYTACVARITTANGKQQTYGNGVKVQIPEPEWHEMLNASKGKSLKVEVWGEKAGEWLSFNPFEIKVAEEPIDEYLSYRLIEPSYVAWTYMEIAQRNLTTFEETQIFNNEITMNDREKGQCINCHSYQNYKTDNMLFHVRLSNSGTVIVNDGKVSRVNLKRDYTISGGVYPAWHPTEKLIAFSTNLTRQAFHTVNPNKIEVYDLASDMILYDVKTDSVTVVSADTTLLEVYPTWSADGKYLYYCKSVPLPEGMDSKDIRSSYQKIQYNLYRRSFDIPTHQFGDEELVYDAATDDKSVSLPRISPDGRYLLFALGQYGCFHSRHHDADIVCIPMDKYTGTALTAETCSALDMSLVNSDGYSDSYPSW
;
A
#
# COMPACT_ATOMS: atom_id res chain seq x y z
N MET A 1 -7.12 -6.70 59.05
CA MET A 1 -7.43 -6.41 57.64
C MET A 1 -6.19 -6.46 56.74
N LYS A 2 -5.10 -5.75 56.95
CA LYS A 2 -3.93 -5.74 56.05
C LYS A 2 -3.26 -7.12 55.81
N ARG A 3 -3.26 -8.04 56.80
CA ARG A 3 -2.65 -9.37 56.64
C ARG A 3 -3.39 -10.33 55.69
N TYR A 4 -4.72 -10.19 55.58
CA TYR A 4 -5.51 -11.02 54.69
C TYR A 4 -5.43 -10.56 53.23
N ILE A 5 -5.23 -9.27 52.96
CA ILE A 5 -5.06 -8.72 51.62
C ILE A 5 -3.78 -9.27 50.93
N HIS A 6 -2.71 -9.40 51.69
CA HIS A 6 -1.44 -9.97 51.14
C HIS A 6 -1.57 -11.46 50.83
N SER A 7 -2.32 -12.21 51.64
CA SER A 7 -2.57 -13.64 51.37
C SER A 7 -3.49 -13.83 50.12
N TYR A 8 -4.51 -12.99 49.94
CA TYR A 8 -5.32 -13.03 48.73
C TYR A 8 -4.60 -12.61 47.47
N MET A 9 -3.76 -11.59 47.55
CA MET A 9 -2.89 -11.19 46.41
C MET A 9 -1.88 -12.27 46.05
N LEU A 10 -1.31 -12.97 47.04
CA LEU A 10 -0.38 -14.08 46.80
C LEU A 10 -1.10 -15.29 46.20
N LEU A 11 -2.30 -15.59 46.64
CA LEU A 11 -3.16 -16.66 46.07
C LEU A 11 -3.61 -16.31 44.63
N LEU A 12 -3.95 -15.05 44.33
CA LEU A 12 -4.28 -14.60 42.97
C LEU A 12 -3.02 -14.64 42.06
N ALA A 13 -1.87 -14.24 42.53
CA ALA A 13 -0.62 -14.32 41.77
C ALA A 13 -0.21 -15.78 41.50
N VAL A 14 -0.37 -16.68 42.47
CA VAL A 14 -0.13 -18.12 42.30
C VAL A 14 -1.20 -18.75 41.36
N ALA A 15 -2.46 -18.32 41.44
CA ALA A 15 -3.50 -18.75 40.52
C ALA A 15 -3.28 -18.24 39.09
N MET A 16 -2.78 -17.01 38.89
CA MET A 16 -2.36 -16.51 37.58
C MET A 16 -1.12 -17.24 37.03
N LEU A 17 -0.19 -17.65 37.88
CA LEU A 17 0.97 -18.46 37.50
C LEU A 17 0.59 -19.91 37.16
N LEU A 18 -0.48 -20.44 37.71
CA LEU A 18 -0.99 -21.78 37.41
C LEU A 18 -1.89 -21.82 36.16
N LEU A 19 -2.34 -20.66 35.64
CA LEU A 19 -3.09 -20.54 34.39
C LEU A 19 -2.18 -20.32 33.17
N SER A 20 -0.88 -20.19 33.33
CA SER A 20 0.08 -20.42 32.24
C SER A 20 0.15 -21.93 31.98
N SER A 21 -0.95 -22.48 31.48
CA SER A 21 -0.96 -23.80 30.83
C SER A 21 0.12 -23.74 29.76
N CYS A 22 1.22 -24.46 29.96
CA CYS A 22 2.08 -24.85 28.86
C CYS A 22 1.19 -25.67 27.92
N ALA A 23 0.62 -25.02 26.91
CA ALA A 23 0.04 -25.73 25.79
C ALA A 23 1.21 -26.48 25.18
N SER A 24 1.33 -27.77 25.48
CA SER A 24 2.30 -28.63 24.80
C SER A 24 1.98 -28.60 23.32
N ASN A 25 2.98 -28.39 22.48
CA ASN A 25 2.79 -28.48 21.03
C ASN A 25 2.09 -29.80 20.69
N PRO A 26 1.08 -29.80 19.83
CA PRO A 26 0.34 -30.99 19.49
C PRO A 26 1.24 -32.03 18.84
N ASP A 27 1.02 -33.30 19.13
CA ASP A 27 1.70 -34.38 18.41
C ASP A 27 1.13 -34.54 16.99
N VAL A 28 1.98 -34.93 16.07
CA VAL A 28 1.54 -35.35 14.72
C VAL A 28 0.65 -36.60 14.87
N PRO A 29 -0.47 -36.68 14.16
CA PRO A 29 -1.35 -37.87 14.23
C PRO A 29 -0.59 -39.16 13.94
N SER A 30 -0.78 -40.17 14.80
CA SER A 30 -0.13 -41.46 14.68
C SER A 30 -0.53 -42.27 13.42
N SER A 31 -1.72 -41.92 12.86
CA SER A 31 -2.23 -42.50 11.60
C SER A 31 -3.02 -41.43 10.85
N SER A 32 -2.89 -41.39 9.55
CA SER A 32 -3.65 -40.51 8.65
C SER A 32 -3.81 -41.13 7.28
N LYS A 33 -4.84 -40.70 6.55
CA LYS A 33 -5.07 -41.07 5.16
C LYS A 33 -4.49 -40.00 4.26
N GLU A 34 -3.78 -40.37 3.20
CA GLU A 34 -3.22 -39.43 2.24
C GLU A 34 -4.33 -38.72 1.44
N ALA A 35 -4.37 -37.40 1.47
CA ALA A 35 -5.28 -36.57 0.68
C ALA A 35 -4.84 -36.40 -0.77
N LYS A 36 -3.53 -36.56 -1.07
CA LYS A 36 -2.91 -36.42 -2.40
C LYS A 36 -3.10 -35.07 -3.06
N CYS A 37 -3.29 -34.03 -2.27
CA CYS A 37 -3.40 -32.63 -2.71
C CYS A 37 -2.71 -31.72 -1.69
N LEU A 38 -2.49 -30.46 -2.05
CA LEU A 38 -2.09 -29.42 -1.12
C LEU A 38 -3.24 -29.10 -0.15
N PRO A 39 -2.95 -28.62 1.08
CA PRO A 39 -3.99 -28.19 2.02
C PRO A 39 -4.63 -26.88 1.53
N ALA A 40 -5.95 -26.77 1.58
CA ALA A 40 -6.67 -25.51 1.35
C ALA A 40 -6.60 -24.65 2.61
N ILE A 41 -5.43 -24.09 2.90
CA ILE A 41 -5.22 -23.20 4.07
C ILE A 41 -5.64 -21.77 3.76
N TYR A 42 -6.03 -21.03 4.81
CA TYR A 42 -6.34 -19.60 4.73
C TYR A 42 -5.60 -18.82 5.83
N PRO A 43 -4.83 -17.76 5.48
CA PRO A 43 -4.43 -17.39 4.11
C PRO A 43 -3.65 -18.49 3.41
N ASP A 44 -3.61 -18.48 2.06
CA ASP A 44 -2.84 -19.45 1.28
C ASP A 44 -1.36 -19.04 1.26
N TYR A 45 -0.53 -19.83 1.91
CA TYR A 45 0.93 -19.66 1.98
C TYR A 45 1.69 -20.81 1.30
N CYS A 46 1.01 -21.59 0.45
CA CYS A 46 1.68 -22.67 -0.27
C CYS A 46 2.68 -22.11 -1.28
N ASP A 47 3.93 -22.57 -1.21
CA ASP A 47 5.02 -22.26 -2.14
C ASP A 47 5.34 -20.75 -2.33
N VAL A 48 5.08 -19.92 -1.30
CA VAL A 48 5.39 -18.50 -1.32
C VAL A 48 6.84 -18.19 -0.95
N THR A 49 7.31 -16.99 -1.34
CA THR A 49 8.57 -16.40 -0.85
C THR A 49 8.25 -15.30 0.14
N ILE A 50 8.91 -15.31 1.30
CA ILE A 50 8.68 -14.37 2.39
C ILE A 50 9.97 -13.66 2.81
N PRO A 51 9.89 -12.42 3.35
CA PRO A 51 11.01 -11.75 4.00
C PRO A 51 11.50 -12.50 5.23
N CYS A 52 12.80 -12.38 5.53
CA CYS A 52 13.42 -13.09 6.65
C CYS A 52 13.04 -12.57 8.04
N ASN A 53 12.26 -11.50 8.13
CA ASN A 53 11.82 -10.87 9.38
C ASN A 53 10.30 -10.65 9.49
N ILE A 54 9.50 -11.25 8.60
CA ILE A 54 8.03 -11.10 8.61
C ILE A 54 7.41 -11.73 9.87
N ALA A 55 6.26 -11.22 10.30
CA ALA A 55 5.44 -11.78 11.37
C ALA A 55 5.01 -13.23 11.08
N PRO A 56 4.65 -14.04 12.10
CA PRO A 56 4.27 -15.43 11.92
C PRO A 56 3.18 -15.64 10.86
N LEU A 57 3.40 -16.58 9.95
CA LEU A 57 2.41 -16.99 8.96
C LEU A 57 1.38 -17.92 9.58
N ASN A 58 0.53 -17.38 10.43
CA ASN A 58 -0.58 -18.11 11.02
C ASN A 58 -1.63 -18.42 9.96
N PHE A 59 -2.14 -19.63 9.95
CA PHE A 59 -3.18 -20.05 9.00
C PHE A 59 -4.20 -20.98 9.63
N MET A 60 -5.26 -21.32 8.91
CA MET A 60 -6.28 -22.27 9.33
C MET A 60 -6.79 -23.12 8.18
N LEU A 61 -7.31 -24.28 8.49
CA LEU A 61 -8.17 -25.04 7.58
C LEU A 61 -9.62 -24.54 7.67
N PRO A 62 -10.46 -24.73 6.61
CA PRO A 62 -11.89 -24.35 6.65
C PRO A 62 -12.63 -24.99 7.84
N ALA A 63 -13.20 -24.15 8.70
CA ALA A 63 -13.84 -24.60 9.95
C ALA A 63 -15.20 -25.32 9.73
N ASP A 64 -15.78 -25.19 8.56
CA ASP A 64 -16.98 -25.91 8.12
C ASP A 64 -16.68 -27.33 7.64
N GLU A 65 -15.41 -27.63 7.32
CA GLU A 65 -14.98 -28.95 6.84
C GLU A 65 -14.16 -29.74 7.86
N TYR A 66 -13.33 -29.04 8.65
CA TYR A 66 -12.34 -29.65 9.55
C TYR A 66 -12.63 -29.30 11.01
N THR A 67 -12.27 -30.21 11.91
CA THR A 67 -12.42 -30.05 13.37
C THR A 67 -11.09 -29.74 14.05
N ALA A 68 -9.97 -30.17 13.46
CA ALA A 68 -8.64 -29.89 13.97
C ALA A 68 -7.62 -29.78 12.82
N CYS A 69 -6.52 -29.05 13.10
CA CYS A 69 -5.38 -28.87 12.22
C CYS A 69 -4.09 -29.03 13.03
N VAL A 70 -3.12 -29.78 12.51
CA VAL A 70 -1.76 -29.85 13.02
C VAL A 70 -0.82 -29.56 11.88
N ALA A 71 0.16 -28.67 12.09
CA ALA A 71 1.23 -28.41 11.15
C ALA A 71 2.59 -28.73 11.78
N ARG A 72 3.47 -29.36 11.04
CA ARG A 72 4.88 -29.54 11.37
C ARG A 72 5.72 -28.70 10.43
N ILE A 73 6.53 -27.81 10.99
CA ILE A 73 7.45 -26.95 10.25
C ILE A 73 8.86 -27.45 10.49
N THR A 74 9.58 -27.71 9.40
CA THR A 74 10.98 -28.17 9.42
C THR A 74 11.86 -27.06 8.86
N THR A 75 12.83 -26.59 9.63
CA THR A 75 13.79 -25.57 9.22
C THR A 75 14.89 -26.18 8.32
N ALA A 76 15.64 -25.32 7.64
CA ALA A 76 16.74 -25.74 6.77
C ALA A 76 17.86 -26.53 7.48
N ASN A 77 18.02 -26.38 8.79
CA ASN A 77 18.96 -27.14 9.61
C ASN A 77 18.37 -28.45 10.20
N GLY A 78 17.11 -28.78 9.84
CA GLY A 78 16.44 -30.01 10.24
C GLY A 78 15.69 -29.96 11.59
N LYS A 79 15.65 -28.81 12.29
CA LYS A 79 14.84 -28.64 13.52
C LYS A 79 13.36 -28.72 13.13
N GLN A 80 12.58 -29.50 13.87
CA GLN A 80 11.14 -29.67 13.65
C GLN A 80 10.35 -29.13 14.83
N GLN A 81 9.24 -28.44 14.55
CA GLN A 81 8.29 -27.97 15.54
C GLN A 81 6.87 -28.19 15.03
N THR A 82 5.93 -28.50 15.93
CA THR A 82 4.52 -28.74 15.60
C THR A 82 3.64 -27.69 16.24
N TYR A 83 2.58 -27.29 15.52
CA TYR A 83 1.63 -26.28 15.97
C TYR A 83 0.22 -26.68 15.62
N GLY A 84 -0.75 -26.31 16.44
CA GLY A 84 -2.17 -26.54 16.20
C GLY A 84 -3.03 -26.14 17.39
N ASN A 85 -4.19 -25.55 17.09
CA ASN A 85 -5.19 -25.16 18.10
C ASN A 85 -6.59 -25.18 17.44
N GLY A 86 -7.30 -26.30 17.57
CA GLY A 86 -8.49 -26.57 16.74
C GLY A 86 -8.09 -26.54 15.26
N VAL A 87 -8.81 -25.83 14.43
CA VAL A 87 -8.52 -25.71 12.98
C VAL A 87 -7.40 -24.71 12.65
N LYS A 88 -6.87 -24.00 13.66
CA LYS A 88 -5.87 -22.94 13.48
C LYS A 88 -4.47 -23.44 13.79
N VAL A 89 -3.52 -22.94 13.00
CA VAL A 89 -2.09 -23.05 13.27
C VAL A 89 -1.61 -21.67 13.69
N GLN A 90 -1.20 -21.56 14.96
CA GLN A 90 -0.68 -20.33 15.56
C GLN A 90 0.75 -20.58 16.01
N ILE A 91 1.67 -19.80 15.48
CA ILE A 91 3.10 -19.95 15.71
C ILE A 91 3.53 -18.84 16.66
N PRO A 92 4.15 -19.15 17.82
CA PRO A 92 4.69 -18.13 18.71
C PRO A 92 5.77 -17.31 17.99
N GLU A 93 5.69 -15.97 18.12
CA GLU A 93 6.59 -15.04 17.43
C GLU A 93 8.08 -15.32 17.67
N PRO A 94 8.57 -15.56 18.92
CA PRO A 94 9.97 -15.87 19.13
C PRO A 94 10.45 -17.14 18.40
N GLU A 95 9.61 -18.19 18.38
CA GLU A 95 9.92 -19.45 17.71
C GLU A 95 9.94 -19.27 16.19
N TRP A 96 9.00 -18.45 15.66
CA TRP A 96 8.95 -18.12 14.25
C TRP A 96 10.21 -17.40 13.79
N HIS A 97 10.65 -16.35 14.50
CA HIS A 97 11.87 -15.63 14.17
C HIS A 97 13.12 -16.53 14.25
N GLU A 98 13.16 -17.47 15.19
CA GLU A 98 14.21 -18.49 15.25
C GLU A 98 14.24 -19.35 13.98
N MET A 99 13.06 -19.81 13.53
CA MET A 99 12.92 -20.61 12.29
C MET A 99 13.32 -19.84 11.04
N LEU A 100 12.92 -18.57 10.93
CA LEU A 100 13.31 -17.69 9.83
C LEU A 100 14.82 -17.50 9.79
N ASN A 101 15.45 -17.19 10.92
CA ASN A 101 16.90 -17.03 11.02
C ASN A 101 17.65 -18.31 10.63
N ALA A 102 17.15 -19.48 11.04
CA ALA A 102 17.74 -20.76 10.70
C ALA A 102 17.57 -21.17 9.21
N SER A 103 16.64 -20.50 8.51
CA SER A 103 16.28 -20.82 7.12
C SER A 103 16.50 -19.68 6.12
N LYS A 104 17.14 -18.60 6.54
CA LYS A 104 17.45 -17.43 5.71
C LYS A 104 18.19 -17.84 4.42
N GLY A 105 17.69 -17.39 3.26
CA GLY A 105 18.18 -17.79 1.94
C GLY A 105 17.86 -19.23 1.53
N LYS A 106 16.98 -19.92 2.29
CA LYS A 106 16.58 -21.31 2.09
C LYS A 106 15.07 -21.46 2.27
N SER A 107 14.59 -22.70 2.42
CA SER A 107 13.17 -23.00 2.61
C SER A 107 12.86 -23.56 3.98
N LEU A 108 11.63 -23.27 4.45
CA LEU A 108 10.93 -24.03 5.48
C LEU A 108 10.08 -25.08 4.76
N LYS A 109 10.10 -26.34 5.24
CA LYS A 109 9.16 -27.36 4.79
C LYS A 109 7.97 -27.41 5.73
N VAL A 110 6.76 -27.38 5.20
CA VAL A 110 5.51 -27.42 5.96
C VAL A 110 4.72 -28.69 5.61
N GLU A 111 4.35 -29.44 6.63
CA GLU A 111 3.51 -30.63 6.53
C GLU A 111 2.25 -30.38 7.35
N VAL A 112 1.07 -30.62 6.78
CA VAL A 112 -0.22 -30.31 7.38
C VAL A 112 -1.09 -31.56 7.48
N TRP A 113 -1.77 -31.70 8.62
CA TRP A 113 -2.80 -32.71 8.87
C TRP A 113 -4.09 -32.02 9.28
N GLY A 114 -5.22 -32.48 8.74
CA GLY A 114 -6.55 -31.99 9.08
C GLY A 114 -7.44 -33.14 9.55
N GLU A 115 -8.17 -32.94 10.65
CA GLU A 115 -9.19 -33.89 11.09
C GLU A 115 -10.55 -33.56 10.49
N LYS A 116 -11.13 -34.51 9.74
CA LYS A 116 -12.45 -34.39 9.11
C LYS A 116 -13.27 -35.64 9.40
N ALA A 117 -14.46 -35.46 9.98
CA ALA A 117 -15.37 -36.56 10.33
C ALA A 117 -14.72 -37.64 11.21
N GLY A 118 -13.79 -37.27 12.10
CA GLY A 118 -13.09 -38.20 12.99
C GLY A 118 -11.93 -38.96 12.36
N GLU A 119 -11.57 -38.68 11.12
CA GLU A 119 -10.40 -39.23 10.43
C GLU A 119 -9.35 -38.15 10.17
N TRP A 120 -8.08 -38.46 10.37
CA TRP A 120 -6.98 -37.59 10.01
C TRP A 120 -6.58 -37.76 8.54
N LEU A 121 -6.45 -36.64 7.84
CA LEU A 121 -5.92 -36.56 6.48
C LEU A 121 -4.54 -35.90 6.51
N SER A 122 -3.56 -36.49 5.83
CA SER A 122 -2.26 -35.87 5.57
C SER A 122 -2.23 -35.29 4.17
N PHE A 123 -1.84 -34.03 4.07
CA PHE A 123 -1.73 -33.32 2.79
C PHE A 123 -0.33 -33.44 2.19
N ASN A 124 -0.20 -33.14 0.89
CA ASN A 124 1.11 -33.00 0.28
C ASN A 124 1.86 -31.86 0.98
N PRO A 125 3.15 -32.03 1.32
CA PRO A 125 3.96 -30.98 1.90
C PRO A 125 4.20 -29.85 0.88
N PHE A 126 4.42 -28.65 1.38
CA PHE A 126 4.82 -27.49 0.59
C PHE A 126 6.02 -26.77 1.21
N GLU A 127 6.62 -25.86 0.46
CA GLU A 127 7.77 -25.09 0.90
C GLU A 127 7.42 -23.61 1.01
N ILE A 128 8.03 -22.92 1.99
CA ILE A 128 8.04 -21.47 2.13
C ILE A 128 9.49 -21.03 1.98
N LYS A 129 9.79 -20.28 0.92
CA LYS A 129 11.14 -19.74 0.70
C LYS A 129 11.34 -18.52 1.58
N VAL A 130 12.45 -18.46 2.32
CA VAL A 130 12.83 -17.33 3.17
C VAL A 130 13.90 -16.52 2.44
N ALA A 131 13.58 -15.28 2.07
CA ALA A 131 14.53 -14.38 1.42
C ALA A 131 15.73 -14.05 2.32
N GLU A 132 16.82 -13.58 1.73
CA GLU A 132 17.96 -13.05 2.49
C GLU A 132 17.70 -11.64 2.99
N GLU A 133 16.89 -10.86 2.25
CA GLU A 133 16.57 -9.48 2.52
C GLU A 133 15.43 -9.36 3.53
N PRO A 134 15.56 -8.43 4.51
CA PRO A 134 14.44 -8.08 5.37
C PRO A 134 13.46 -7.14 4.65
N ILE A 135 12.22 -7.11 5.13
CA ILE A 135 11.25 -6.06 4.81
C ILE A 135 11.37 -4.92 5.84
N ASP A 136 10.94 -3.71 5.47
CA ASP A 136 10.76 -2.61 6.41
C ASP A 136 9.80 -3.01 7.53
N GLU A 137 10.07 -2.56 8.76
CA GLU A 137 9.31 -2.99 9.94
C GLU A 137 7.87 -2.50 9.93
N TYR A 138 7.59 -1.35 9.28
CA TYR A 138 6.30 -0.68 9.41
C TYR A 138 5.63 -0.44 8.07
N LEU A 139 4.33 -0.71 8.04
CA LEU A 139 3.42 -0.34 6.97
C LEU A 139 2.35 0.60 7.53
N SER A 140 2.15 1.76 6.91
CA SER A 140 1.01 2.60 7.24
C SER A 140 -0.07 2.52 6.16
N TYR A 141 -1.32 2.58 6.60
CA TYR A 141 -2.48 2.48 5.73
C TYR A 141 -3.66 3.27 6.30
N ARG A 142 -4.61 3.59 5.44
CA ARG A 142 -5.83 4.25 5.84
C ARG A 142 -6.97 3.25 5.96
N LEU A 143 -7.59 3.20 7.13
CA LEU A 143 -8.85 2.50 7.35
C LEU A 143 -10.02 3.42 7.02
N ILE A 144 -10.92 2.98 6.18
CA ILE A 144 -12.14 3.66 5.76
C ILE A 144 -13.25 2.64 5.58
N GLU A 145 -14.47 2.98 6.00
CA GLU A 145 -15.64 2.15 5.75
C GLU A 145 -15.87 1.98 4.24
N PRO A 146 -16.32 0.81 3.79
CA PRO A 146 -16.52 0.51 2.37
C PRO A 146 -17.76 1.23 1.82
N SER A 147 -17.66 2.56 1.66
CA SER A 147 -18.72 3.42 1.13
C SER A 147 -18.14 4.62 0.43
N TYR A 148 -18.88 5.19 -0.55
CA TYR A 148 -18.48 6.39 -1.26
C TYR A 148 -18.64 7.68 -0.45
N VAL A 149 -19.50 7.66 0.55
CA VAL A 149 -19.92 8.84 1.33
C VAL A 149 -19.84 8.64 2.84
N ALA A 150 -19.62 7.41 3.32
CA ALA A 150 -19.50 7.13 4.73
C ALA A 150 -18.04 7.28 5.17
N TRP A 151 -17.66 8.47 5.54
CA TRP A 151 -16.41 8.76 6.24
C TRP A 151 -16.66 9.16 7.70
N THR A 152 -17.62 8.53 8.34
CA THR A 152 -17.98 8.80 9.75
C THR A 152 -16.76 8.57 10.63
N TYR A 153 -16.02 7.49 10.39
CA TYR A 153 -14.76 7.19 11.02
C TYR A 153 -13.69 6.84 9.97
N MET A 154 -12.55 7.49 10.08
CA MET A 154 -11.37 7.24 9.25
C MET A 154 -10.14 7.29 10.11
N GLU A 155 -9.22 6.38 9.88
CA GLU A 155 -7.98 6.26 10.62
C GLU A 155 -6.78 6.05 9.71
N ILE A 156 -5.66 6.66 10.05
CA ILE A 156 -4.34 6.29 9.55
C ILE A 156 -3.70 5.44 10.65
N ALA A 157 -3.52 4.17 10.38
CA ALA A 157 -2.89 3.20 11.24
C ALA A 157 -1.48 2.85 10.75
N GLN A 158 -0.66 2.37 11.66
CA GLN A 158 0.67 1.83 11.40
C GLN A 158 0.74 0.43 11.97
N ARG A 159 1.14 -0.53 11.16
CA ARG A 159 1.33 -1.92 11.54
C ARG A 159 2.80 -2.30 11.50
N ASN A 160 3.26 -2.93 12.57
CA ASN A 160 4.56 -3.58 12.58
C ASN A 160 4.47 -4.91 11.81
N LEU A 161 5.24 -5.05 10.74
CA LEU A 161 5.23 -6.22 9.86
C LEU A 161 6.06 -7.39 10.40
N THR A 162 6.88 -7.17 11.42
CA THR A 162 7.66 -8.23 12.08
C THR A 162 6.90 -8.86 13.25
N THR A 163 5.84 -8.17 13.72
CA THR A 163 4.91 -8.62 14.75
C THR A 163 3.47 -8.44 14.25
N PHE A 164 2.48 -8.42 15.14
CA PHE A 164 1.09 -8.07 14.79
C PHE A 164 0.64 -6.76 15.44
N GLU A 165 1.59 -5.99 16.00
CA GLU A 165 1.28 -4.74 16.66
C GLU A 165 0.76 -3.71 15.66
N GLU A 166 -0.38 -3.11 15.99
CA GLU A 166 -0.99 -2.03 15.23
C GLU A 166 -1.19 -0.82 16.13
N THR A 167 -0.78 0.34 15.67
CA THR A 167 -0.93 1.60 16.39
C THR A 167 -1.61 2.63 15.52
N GLN A 168 -2.46 3.45 16.16
CA GLN A 168 -3.12 4.56 15.50
C GLN A 168 -2.14 5.75 15.39
N ILE A 169 -1.96 6.27 14.18
CA ILE A 169 -1.22 7.52 13.94
C ILE A 169 -2.15 8.71 14.11
N PHE A 170 -3.33 8.66 13.47
CA PHE A 170 -4.32 9.73 13.50
C PHE A 170 -5.71 9.22 13.12
N ASN A 171 -6.76 9.79 13.70
CA ASN A 171 -8.13 9.58 13.22
C ASN A 171 -8.87 10.91 13.05
N ASN A 172 -9.95 10.90 12.30
CA ASN A 172 -10.70 12.10 11.96
C ASN A 172 -11.52 12.70 13.13
N GLU A 173 -11.65 12.02 14.27
CA GLU A 173 -12.33 12.54 15.45
C GLU A 173 -11.44 13.43 16.33
N ILE A 174 -10.10 13.26 16.26
CA ILE A 174 -9.13 13.96 17.13
C ILE A 174 -9.21 15.48 16.98
N THR A 175 -9.37 15.97 15.76
CA THR A 175 -9.36 17.41 15.48
C THR A 175 -10.67 17.94 14.89
N MET A 176 -11.70 17.12 14.81
CA MET A 176 -13.01 17.49 14.30
C MET A 176 -13.70 18.48 15.25
N ASN A 177 -13.88 19.72 14.83
CA ASN A 177 -14.51 20.77 15.60
C ASN A 177 -15.95 21.10 15.13
N ASP A 178 -16.39 20.50 14.03
CA ASP A 178 -17.73 20.64 13.45
C ASP A 178 -18.18 19.28 12.94
N ARG A 179 -19.08 18.63 13.68
CA ARG A 179 -19.58 17.28 13.37
C ARG A 179 -20.56 17.27 12.19
N GLU A 180 -21.29 18.37 11.96
CA GLU A 180 -22.21 18.46 10.81
C GLU A 180 -21.43 18.54 9.51
N LYS A 181 -20.32 19.25 9.52
CA LYS A 181 -19.40 19.36 8.39
C LYS A 181 -18.59 18.08 8.17
N GLY A 182 -18.34 17.32 9.24
CA GLY A 182 -17.50 16.15 9.22
C GLY A 182 -16.02 16.46 9.02
N GLN A 183 -15.17 15.43 9.00
CA GLN A 183 -13.75 15.56 8.69
C GLN A 183 -13.27 14.35 7.91
N CYS A 184 -12.56 14.57 6.81
CA CYS A 184 -11.94 13.52 5.99
C CYS A 184 -10.43 13.64 6.07
N ILE A 185 -9.72 12.51 6.16
CA ILE A 185 -8.27 12.42 6.17
C ILE A 185 -7.77 11.59 5.00
N ASN A 186 -6.73 12.06 4.30
CA ASN A 186 -6.26 11.45 3.05
C ASN A 186 -4.77 11.64 2.82
N CYS A 187 -4.25 10.90 1.84
CA CYS A 187 -2.95 11.14 1.20
C CYS A 187 -1.79 11.16 2.19
N HIS A 188 -1.76 10.21 3.16
CA HIS A 188 -0.55 10.08 3.99
C HIS A 188 0.64 9.70 3.12
N SER A 189 1.79 10.32 3.39
CA SER A 189 3.01 10.14 2.61
C SER A 189 4.22 10.37 3.50
N TYR A 190 5.29 9.63 3.26
CA TYR A 190 6.54 9.66 4.02
C TYR A 190 7.70 10.10 3.15
N GLN A 191 8.66 10.82 3.73
CA GLN A 191 9.90 11.15 3.05
C GLN A 191 10.83 9.92 3.03
N ASN A 192 11.12 9.41 1.86
CA ASN A 192 12.05 8.29 1.65
C ASN A 192 11.78 7.10 2.58
N TYR A 193 10.48 6.76 2.76
CA TYR A 193 10.00 5.64 3.59
C TYR A 193 10.36 5.72 5.08
N LYS A 194 10.80 6.91 5.57
CA LYS A 194 11.19 7.12 6.99
C LYS A 194 10.03 7.69 7.80
N THR A 195 9.88 7.21 9.01
CA THR A 195 8.78 7.62 9.92
C THR A 195 8.94 9.03 10.49
N ASP A 196 10.13 9.63 10.43
CA ASP A 196 10.44 10.94 11.02
C ASP A 196 9.79 12.12 10.30
N ASN A 197 9.50 11.94 9.01
CA ASN A 197 8.91 12.95 8.15
C ASN A 197 7.72 12.39 7.42
N MET A 198 6.54 12.88 7.75
CA MET A 198 5.31 12.46 7.10
C MET A 198 4.37 13.64 6.90
N LEU A 199 3.40 13.46 6.05
CA LEU A 199 2.25 14.36 5.94
C LEU A 199 0.96 13.58 5.69
N PHE A 200 -0.16 14.26 5.96
CA PHE A 200 -1.49 13.86 5.50
C PHE A 200 -2.39 15.09 5.35
N HIS A 201 -3.44 14.96 4.53
CA HIS A 201 -4.41 16.01 4.35
C HIS A 201 -5.62 15.82 5.26
N VAL A 202 -6.07 16.92 5.85
CA VAL A 202 -7.35 17.05 6.54
C VAL A 202 -8.27 17.93 5.68
N ARG A 203 -9.48 17.45 5.42
CA ARG A 203 -10.49 18.15 4.61
C ARG A 203 -11.76 18.40 5.40
N LEU A 204 -12.57 19.35 4.96
CA LEU A 204 -13.82 19.80 5.56
C LEU A 204 -13.59 20.55 6.89
N SER A 205 -14.01 19.98 8.03
CA SER A 205 -13.77 20.57 9.34
C SER A 205 -12.28 20.65 9.61
N ASN A 206 -11.80 21.82 10.04
CA ASN A 206 -10.40 22.08 10.41
C ASN A 206 -9.38 21.71 9.32
N SER A 207 -9.69 22.01 8.06
CA SER A 207 -8.92 21.60 6.89
C SER A 207 -7.48 22.14 6.87
N GLY A 208 -6.58 21.43 6.18
CA GLY A 208 -5.18 21.79 5.97
C GLY A 208 -4.33 20.57 5.69
N THR A 209 -3.05 20.78 5.40
CA THR A 209 -2.06 19.71 5.33
C THR A 209 -1.31 19.65 6.65
N VAL A 210 -1.37 18.52 7.33
CA VAL A 210 -0.57 18.26 8.53
C VAL A 210 0.78 17.72 8.09
N ILE A 211 1.84 18.34 8.56
CA ILE A 211 3.23 17.91 8.27
C ILE A 211 3.93 17.64 9.60
N VAL A 212 4.47 16.45 9.72
CA VAL A 212 5.45 16.08 10.75
C VAL A 212 6.82 16.17 10.12
N ASN A 213 7.68 17.01 10.66
CA ASN A 213 9.04 17.20 10.18
C ASN A 213 10.00 17.27 11.36
N ASP A 214 10.91 16.31 11.47
CA ASP A 214 11.89 16.20 12.55
C ASP A 214 11.24 16.32 13.94
N GLY A 215 10.13 15.61 14.16
CA GLY A 215 9.36 15.58 15.42
C GLY A 215 8.47 16.82 15.68
N LYS A 216 8.42 17.79 14.77
CA LYS A 216 7.54 18.96 14.87
C LYS A 216 6.32 18.78 14.00
N VAL A 217 5.15 18.97 14.60
CA VAL A 217 3.87 18.93 13.89
C VAL A 217 3.45 20.35 13.53
N SER A 218 3.14 20.58 12.26
CA SER A 218 2.60 21.81 11.74
C SER A 218 1.37 21.55 10.87
N ARG A 219 0.49 22.53 10.76
CA ARG A 219 -0.63 22.52 9.83
C ARG A 219 -0.50 23.70 8.90
N VAL A 220 -0.40 23.41 7.61
CA VAL A 220 -0.18 24.42 6.57
C VAL A 220 -1.36 24.50 5.60
N ASN A 221 -1.57 25.67 5.02
CA ASN A 221 -2.50 25.87 3.93
C ASN A 221 -1.70 26.01 2.63
N LEU A 222 -1.78 25.02 1.76
CA LEU A 222 -1.06 25.01 0.47
C LEU A 222 -1.76 25.84 -0.60
N LYS A 223 -3.04 26.25 -0.39
CA LYS A 223 -3.73 27.10 -1.34
C LYS A 223 -3.18 28.52 -1.28
N ARG A 224 -2.83 29.06 -2.43
CA ARG A 224 -2.43 30.45 -2.66
C ARG A 224 -3.38 31.06 -3.70
N ASP A 225 -3.35 32.37 -3.85
CA ASP A 225 -4.22 33.08 -4.81
C ASP A 225 -3.90 32.70 -6.27
N TYR A 226 -2.69 32.22 -6.51
CA TYR A 226 -2.19 31.81 -7.82
C TYR A 226 -2.21 30.28 -8.03
N THR A 227 -2.81 29.49 -7.15
CA THR A 227 -2.96 28.04 -7.31
C THR A 227 -4.41 27.65 -7.56
N ILE A 228 -4.67 26.61 -8.34
CA ILE A 228 -6.02 26.10 -8.65
C ILE A 228 -6.73 25.69 -7.36
N SER A 229 -6.05 24.92 -6.50
CA SER A 229 -6.58 24.41 -5.22
C SER A 229 -5.46 24.26 -4.19
N GLY A 230 -5.75 23.70 -3.03
CA GLY A 230 -4.72 23.14 -2.14
C GLY A 230 -4.06 21.91 -2.77
N GLY A 231 -2.81 21.64 -2.40
CA GLY A 231 -2.06 20.51 -2.91
C GLY A 231 -2.70 19.15 -2.55
N VAL A 232 -2.63 18.20 -3.47
CA VAL A 232 -3.04 16.80 -3.31
C VAL A 232 -1.96 15.90 -3.93
N TYR A 233 -2.04 14.59 -3.71
CA TYR A 233 -1.07 13.61 -4.24
C TYR A 233 0.38 13.98 -3.95
N PRO A 234 0.78 14.05 -2.67
CA PRO A 234 2.10 14.47 -2.24
C PRO A 234 3.20 13.52 -2.68
N ALA A 235 4.35 14.10 -3.05
CA ALA A 235 5.58 13.39 -3.30
C ALA A 235 6.74 14.13 -2.61
N TRP A 236 7.28 13.56 -1.54
CA TRP A 236 8.45 14.08 -0.87
C TRP A 236 9.70 13.93 -1.75
N HIS A 237 10.48 15.00 -1.83
CA HIS A 237 11.84 14.88 -2.36
C HIS A 237 12.68 13.96 -1.44
N PRO A 238 13.46 13.00 -1.97
CA PRO A 238 14.09 11.98 -1.15
C PRO A 238 15.07 12.52 -0.12
N THR A 239 15.74 13.63 -0.38
CA THR A 239 16.78 14.21 0.49
C THR A 239 16.47 15.62 0.98
N GLU A 240 15.75 16.45 0.20
CA GLU A 240 15.43 17.81 0.56
C GLU A 240 14.06 17.92 1.26
N LYS A 241 13.87 18.97 2.06
CA LYS A 241 12.60 19.28 2.70
C LYS A 241 11.62 19.97 1.72
N LEU A 242 11.47 19.33 0.56
CA LEU A 242 10.61 19.76 -0.54
C LEU A 242 9.53 18.72 -0.79
N ILE A 243 8.34 19.17 -1.13
CA ILE A 243 7.21 18.28 -1.43
C ILE A 243 6.56 18.76 -2.71
N ALA A 244 6.51 17.91 -3.73
CA ALA A 244 5.71 18.17 -4.92
C ALA A 244 4.26 17.74 -4.68
N PHE A 245 3.32 18.50 -5.21
CA PHE A 245 1.89 18.21 -5.18
C PHE A 245 1.29 18.50 -6.55
N SER A 246 0.16 17.89 -6.85
CA SER A 246 -0.74 18.45 -7.85
C SER A 246 -1.83 19.30 -7.21
N THR A 247 -2.34 20.29 -7.96
CA THR A 247 -3.49 21.11 -7.58
C THR A 247 -4.56 20.91 -8.63
N ASN A 248 -5.75 20.48 -8.23
CA ASN A 248 -6.74 19.95 -9.16
C ASN A 248 -8.11 20.61 -8.98
N LEU A 249 -8.80 20.85 -10.09
CA LEU A 249 -10.22 21.08 -10.15
C LEU A 249 -10.88 19.84 -10.73
N THR A 250 -11.45 19.01 -9.87
CA THR A 250 -12.00 17.70 -10.24
C THR A 250 -13.50 17.70 -10.41
N ARG A 251 -14.01 16.71 -11.18
CA ARG A 251 -15.40 16.31 -11.21
C ARG A 251 -15.52 14.82 -10.93
N GLN A 252 -16.67 14.43 -10.41
CA GLN A 252 -17.01 13.03 -10.15
C GLN A 252 -18.26 12.65 -10.94
N ALA A 253 -18.24 11.45 -11.52
CA ALA A 253 -19.40 10.81 -12.10
C ALA A 253 -19.64 9.48 -11.39
N PHE A 254 -20.92 9.18 -11.13
CA PHE A 254 -21.35 7.94 -10.51
C PHE A 254 -22.22 7.17 -11.50
N HIS A 255 -21.86 5.91 -11.76
CA HIS A 255 -22.54 5.07 -12.73
C HIS A 255 -23.39 4.01 -12.02
N THR A 256 -24.60 3.79 -12.49
CA THR A 256 -25.49 2.74 -11.99
C THR A 256 -25.30 1.42 -12.71
N VAL A 257 -24.94 1.44 -13.99
CA VAL A 257 -24.84 0.26 -14.86
C VAL A 257 -23.40 -0.08 -15.22
N ASN A 258 -22.53 0.93 -15.44
CA ASN A 258 -21.13 0.71 -15.79
C ASN A 258 -20.40 -0.05 -14.65
N PRO A 259 -19.57 -1.07 -14.96
CA PRO A 259 -18.69 -1.71 -13.98
C PRO A 259 -17.81 -0.69 -13.22
N ASN A 260 -17.25 0.29 -13.92
CA ASN A 260 -16.53 1.42 -13.33
C ASN A 260 -17.52 2.36 -12.63
N LYS A 261 -17.81 2.09 -11.37
CA LYS A 261 -18.89 2.77 -10.62
C LYS A 261 -18.62 4.23 -10.33
N ILE A 262 -17.37 4.63 -10.26
CA ILE A 262 -16.96 5.98 -9.94
C ILE A 262 -15.89 6.42 -10.92
N GLU A 263 -16.09 7.63 -11.47
CA GLU A 263 -15.09 8.33 -12.23
C GLU A 263 -14.70 9.63 -11.53
N VAL A 264 -13.41 9.91 -11.50
CA VAL A 264 -12.86 11.21 -11.09
C VAL A 264 -11.99 11.71 -12.24
N TYR A 265 -12.33 12.86 -12.77
CA TYR A 265 -11.58 13.47 -13.87
C TYR A 265 -11.30 14.93 -13.58
N ASP A 266 -10.16 15.42 -14.07
CA ASP A 266 -9.72 16.78 -13.90
C ASP A 266 -10.28 17.69 -15.01
N LEU A 267 -10.75 18.86 -14.61
CA LEU A 267 -11.05 19.98 -15.51
C LEU A 267 -9.84 20.89 -15.68
N ALA A 268 -9.01 21.00 -14.66
CA ALA A 268 -7.74 21.70 -14.64
C ALA A 268 -6.83 21.06 -13.58
N SER A 269 -5.55 20.96 -13.86
CA SER A 269 -4.57 20.54 -12.86
C SER A 269 -3.16 21.05 -13.19
N ASP A 270 -2.47 21.53 -12.15
CA ASP A 270 -1.08 22.00 -12.21
C ASP A 270 -0.26 21.31 -11.12
N MET A 271 1.06 21.42 -11.20
CA MET A 271 1.97 20.98 -10.14
C MET A 271 2.53 22.16 -9.35
N ILE A 272 2.68 21.96 -8.06
CA ILE A 272 3.34 22.91 -7.15
C ILE A 272 4.46 22.21 -6.36
N LEU A 273 5.48 22.97 -6.01
CA LEU A 273 6.55 22.58 -5.11
C LEU A 273 6.42 23.40 -3.81
N TYR A 274 6.33 22.73 -2.68
CA TYR A 274 6.29 23.32 -1.36
C TYR A 274 7.63 23.12 -0.65
N ASP A 275 8.21 24.22 -0.17
CA ASP A 275 9.40 24.19 0.68
C ASP A 275 8.99 24.27 2.14
N VAL A 276 9.24 23.19 2.89
CA VAL A 276 8.89 23.05 4.30
C VAL A 276 9.69 24.01 5.18
N LYS A 277 10.92 24.39 4.77
CA LYS A 277 11.80 25.27 5.55
C LYS A 277 11.35 26.72 5.49
N THR A 278 10.85 27.17 4.34
CA THR A 278 10.51 28.56 4.07
C THR A 278 9.02 28.85 4.03
N ASP A 279 8.16 27.80 4.14
CA ASP A 279 6.70 27.87 3.92
C ASP A 279 6.32 28.50 2.58
N SER A 280 7.12 28.28 1.56
CA SER A 280 6.89 28.84 0.22
C SER A 280 6.28 27.79 -0.71
N VAL A 281 5.41 28.27 -1.60
CA VAL A 281 4.79 27.49 -2.67
C VAL A 281 5.26 28.08 -4.01
N THR A 282 5.84 27.22 -4.87
CA THR A 282 6.23 27.58 -6.23
C THR A 282 5.43 26.76 -7.21
N VAL A 283 4.91 27.35 -8.27
CA VAL A 283 4.25 26.63 -9.35
C VAL A 283 5.32 26.02 -10.23
N VAL A 284 5.27 24.70 -10.44
CA VAL A 284 6.23 23.97 -11.28
C VAL A 284 5.91 24.16 -12.77
N SER A 285 4.63 24.06 -13.09
CA SER A 285 4.08 24.27 -14.42
C SER A 285 2.69 24.90 -14.26
N ALA A 286 2.42 25.96 -15.01
CA ALA A 286 1.17 26.70 -15.02
C ALA A 286 0.66 26.83 -16.45
N ASP A 287 0.55 25.71 -17.15
CA ASP A 287 -0.02 25.68 -18.49
C ASP A 287 -1.48 25.23 -18.42
N THR A 288 -2.42 26.17 -18.42
CA THR A 288 -3.87 25.92 -18.35
C THR A 288 -4.40 25.11 -19.55
N THR A 289 -3.57 24.90 -20.57
CA THR A 289 -3.92 24.04 -21.73
C THR A 289 -3.56 22.57 -21.50
N LEU A 290 -3.02 22.22 -20.33
CA LEU A 290 -2.58 20.88 -19.99
C LEU A 290 -3.19 20.45 -18.65
N LEU A 291 -3.18 19.13 -18.41
CA LEU A 291 -3.51 18.51 -17.14
C LEU A 291 -2.26 17.82 -16.61
N GLU A 292 -1.81 18.17 -15.40
CA GLU A 292 -0.62 17.59 -14.79
C GLU A 292 -0.94 17.06 -13.39
N VAL A 293 -0.63 15.76 -13.13
CA VAL A 293 -1.06 15.07 -11.92
C VAL A 293 -0.07 13.96 -11.51
N TYR A 294 -0.12 13.55 -10.25
CA TYR A 294 0.65 12.44 -9.68
C TYR A 294 2.18 12.61 -9.79
N PRO A 295 2.73 13.66 -9.17
CA PRO A 295 4.17 13.80 -9.12
C PRO A 295 4.82 12.64 -8.35
N THR A 296 6.01 12.21 -8.80
CA THR A 296 6.89 11.29 -8.06
C THR A 296 8.35 11.61 -8.37
N TRP A 297 9.22 11.54 -7.38
CA TRP A 297 10.65 11.82 -7.57
C TRP A 297 11.43 10.57 -7.96
N SER A 298 12.51 10.77 -8.72
CA SER A 298 13.55 9.74 -8.84
C SER A 298 14.21 9.49 -7.48
N ALA A 299 14.79 8.31 -7.29
CA ALA A 299 15.44 7.93 -6.03
C ALA A 299 16.58 8.88 -5.62
N ASP A 300 17.27 9.48 -6.59
CA ASP A 300 18.34 10.46 -6.39
C ASP A 300 17.84 11.93 -6.31
N GLY A 301 16.53 12.16 -6.48
CA GLY A 301 15.89 13.48 -6.43
C GLY A 301 16.17 14.38 -7.65
N LYS A 302 16.84 13.90 -8.70
CA LYS A 302 17.22 14.72 -9.86
C LYS A 302 16.17 14.80 -10.96
N TYR A 303 15.09 14.03 -10.85
CA TYR A 303 13.97 14.06 -11.79
C TYR A 303 12.64 14.02 -11.05
N LEU A 304 11.70 14.83 -11.51
CA LEU A 304 10.29 14.77 -11.13
C LEU A 304 9.51 14.15 -12.29
N TYR A 305 8.88 13.00 -12.02
CA TYR A 305 7.98 12.31 -12.95
C TYR A 305 6.55 12.71 -12.65
N TYR A 306 5.69 12.76 -13.68
CA TYR A 306 4.26 13.09 -13.54
C TYR A 306 3.47 12.63 -14.76
N CYS A 307 2.17 12.48 -14.57
CA CYS A 307 1.24 12.19 -15.66
C CYS A 307 0.72 13.49 -16.26
N LYS A 308 0.67 13.57 -17.60
CA LYS A 308 0.22 14.75 -18.34
C LYS A 308 -0.73 14.39 -19.47
N SER A 309 -1.77 15.20 -19.64
CA SER A 309 -2.77 15.11 -20.71
C SER A 309 -3.23 16.48 -21.15
N VAL A 310 -4.05 16.50 -22.21
CA VAL A 310 -4.76 17.69 -22.69
C VAL A 310 -6.18 17.68 -22.08
N PRO A 311 -6.66 18.79 -21.51
CA PRO A 311 -8.01 18.90 -20.98
C PRO A 311 -9.05 18.80 -22.11
N LEU A 312 -10.28 18.52 -21.74
CA LEU A 312 -11.41 18.65 -22.66
C LEU A 312 -11.54 20.11 -23.13
N PRO A 313 -12.00 20.36 -24.37
CA PRO A 313 -12.17 21.71 -24.90
C PRO A 313 -13.01 22.59 -23.98
N GLU A 314 -12.61 23.86 -23.82
CA GLU A 314 -13.37 24.84 -23.07
C GLU A 314 -14.77 25.06 -23.67
N GLY A 315 -15.73 25.38 -22.83
CA GLY A 315 -17.10 25.70 -23.24
C GLY A 315 -17.99 24.48 -23.50
N MET A 316 -17.48 23.26 -23.27
CA MET A 316 -18.34 22.06 -23.27
C MET A 316 -19.39 22.17 -22.17
N ASP A 317 -20.64 21.86 -22.50
CA ASP A 317 -21.66 21.77 -21.47
C ASP A 317 -21.46 20.52 -20.58
N SER A 318 -22.14 20.49 -19.44
CA SER A 318 -21.98 19.39 -18.47
C SER A 318 -22.41 18.02 -19.01
N LYS A 319 -23.21 17.98 -20.09
CA LYS A 319 -23.64 16.75 -20.75
C LYS A 319 -22.52 16.24 -21.68
N ASP A 320 -21.92 17.14 -22.44
CA ASP A 320 -20.81 16.81 -23.34
C ASP A 320 -19.57 16.39 -22.56
N ILE A 321 -19.27 17.05 -21.45
CA ILE A 321 -18.18 16.64 -20.54
C ILE A 321 -18.42 15.21 -20.05
N ARG A 322 -19.65 14.87 -19.60
CA ARG A 322 -19.98 13.52 -19.12
C ARG A 322 -19.87 12.43 -20.17
N SER A 323 -19.96 12.78 -21.45
CA SER A 323 -19.80 11.83 -22.55
C SER A 323 -18.39 11.79 -23.14
N SER A 324 -17.50 12.70 -22.73
CA SER A 324 -16.20 12.90 -23.36
C SER A 324 -15.00 12.70 -22.44
N TYR A 325 -15.18 12.62 -21.10
CA TYR A 325 -14.06 12.43 -20.17
C TYR A 325 -13.24 11.16 -20.46
N GLN A 326 -13.84 10.13 -21.07
CA GLN A 326 -13.17 8.92 -21.51
C GLN A 326 -12.16 9.13 -22.64
N LYS A 327 -12.12 10.33 -23.23
CA LYS A 327 -11.12 10.72 -24.24
C LYS A 327 -9.86 11.32 -23.65
N ILE A 328 -9.82 11.53 -22.32
CA ILE A 328 -8.65 12.05 -21.63
C ILE A 328 -7.68 10.89 -21.41
N GLN A 329 -6.52 10.96 -22.04
CA GLN A 329 -5.46 9.95 -21.90
C GLN A 329 -4.20 10.65 -21.41
N TYR A 330 -3.58 10.09 -20.38
CA TYR A 330 -2.36 10.61 -19.78
C TYR A 330 -1.16 9.80 -20.21
N ASN A 331 -0.12 10.52 -20.62
CA ASN A 331 1.21 10.00 -20.82
C ASN A 331 2.09 10.29 -19.60
N LEU A 332 3.20 9.57 -19.45
CA LEU A 332 4.15 9.81 -18.39
C LEU A 332 5.29 10.69 -18.88
N TYR A 333 5.55 11.77 -18.17
CA TYR A 333 6.63 12.72 -18.42
C TYR A 333 7.58 12.82 -17.24
N ARG A 334 8.74 13.42 -17.44
CA ARG A 334 9.66 13.84 -16.39
C ARG A 334 10.33 15.17 -16.74
N ARG A 335 10.79 15.87 -15.69
CA ARG A 335 11.69 17.04 -15.81
C ARG A 335 12.91 16.81 -14.94
N SER A 336 14.08 17.22 -15.41
CA SER A 336 15.26 17.29 -14.56
C SER A 336 15.09 18.36 -13.49
N PHE A 337 15.72 18.18 -12.34
CA PHE A 337 15.67 19.09 -11.21
C PHE A 337 17.07 19.34 -10.66
N ASP A 338 17.47 20.61 -10.64
CA ASP A 338 18.70 21.05 -10.02
C ASP A 338 18.48 21.30 -8.52
N ILE A 339 19.00 20.39 -7.70
CA ILE A 339 18.79 20.40 -6.23
C ILE A 339 19.31 21.70 -5.59
N PRO A 340 20.52 22.25 -5.93
CA PRO A 340 21.00 23.48 -5.33
C PRO A 340 20.19 24.72 -5.63
N THR A 341 19.63 24.83 -6.84
CA THR A 341 18.90 26.04 -7.29
C THR A 341 17.39 25.88 -7.25
N HIS A 342 16.88 24.67 -7.03
CA HIS A 342 15.47 24.29 -7.12
C HIS A 342 14.83 24.61 -8.49
N GLN A 343 15.60 24.56 -9.56
CA GLN A 343 15.13 24.83 -10.92
C GLN A 343 14.82 23.54 -11.67
N PHE A 344 13.73 23.57 -12.42
CA PHE A 344 13.35 22.49 -13.34
C PHE A 344 13.93 22.73 -14.74
N GLY A 345 14.44 21.69 -15.36
CA GLY A 345 14.88 21.70 -16.75
C GLY A 345 13.77 21.34 -17.72
N ASP A 346 14.18 20.97 -18.93
CA ASP A 346 13.26 20.61 -20.01
C ASP A 346 12.45 19.35 -19.68
N GLU A 347 11.29 19.26 -20.30
CA GLU A 347 10.39 18.13 -20.18
C GLU A 347 10.76 17.01 -21.17
N GLU A 348 10.68 15.78 -20.72
CA GLU A 348 10.90 14.58 -21.52
C GLU A 348 9.70 13.65 -21.41
N LEU A 349 9.23 13.13 -22.55
CA LEU A 349 8.23 12.04 -22.58
C LEU A 349 8.93 10.72 -22.22
N VAL A 350 8.43 10.04 -21.19
CA VAL A 350 8.98 8.76 -20.69
C VAL A 350 8.21 7.57 -21.24
N TYR A 351 6.86 7.63 -21.15
CA TYR A 351 6.00 6.57 -21.66
C TYR A 351 4.82 7.17 -22.41
N ASP A 352 4.66 6.77 -23.66
CA ASP A 352 3.58 7.20 -24.55
C ASP A 352 2.45 6.15 -24.55
N ALA A 353 1.52 6.30 -23.60
CA ALA A 353 0.38 5.42 -23.50
C ALA A 353 -0.71 5.71 -24.53
N ALA A 354 -0.81 6.96 -24.99
CA ALA A 354 -1.81 7.38 -25.95
C ALA A 354 -1.61 6.71 -27.33
N THR A 355 -0.38 6.34 -27.69
CA THR A 355 -0.08 5.56 -28.90
C THR A 355 -0.74 4.18 -28.86
N ASP A 356 -0.92 3.59 -27.68
CA ASP A 356 -1.56 2.30 -27.46
C ASP A 356 -3.04 2.43 -27.03
N ASP A 357 -3.63 3.62 -27.20
CA ASP A 357 -5.01 3.96 -26.77
C ASP A 357 -5.23 3.69 -25.27
N LYS A 358 -4.22 4.03 -24.45
CA LYS A 358 -4.17 3.82 -23.01
C LYS A 358 -3.87 5.11 -22.25
N SER A 359 -3.92 5.02 -20.94
CA SER A 359 -3.69 6.14 -20.00
C SER A 359 -2.90 5.68 -18.78
N VAL A 360 -1.89 6.45 -18.39
CA VAL A 360 -1.02 6.20 -17.22
C VAL A 360 -1.54 6.93 -15.99
N SER A 361 -1.43 6.30 -14.82
CA SER A 361 -1.62 6.97 -13.54
C SER A 361 -0.66 6.45 -12.46
N LEU A 362 -0.49 7.25 -11.40
CA LEU A 362 0.18 6.87 -10.15
C LEU A 362 1.58 6.28 -10.33
N PRO A 363 2.49 6.97 -11.03
CA PRO A 363 3.86 6.48 -11.19
C PRO A 363 4.59 6.39 -9.85
N ARG A 364 5.46 5.38 -9.68
CA ARG A 364 6.32 5.17 -8.52
C ARG A 364 7.68 4.67 -8.94
N ILE A 365 8.73 5.36 -8.55
CA ILE A 365 10.12 4.90 -8.74
C ILE A 365 10.53 4.05 -7.54
N SER A 366 11.20 2.92 -7.79
CA SER A 366 11.73 2.08 -6.71
C SER A 366 12.77 2.84 -5.87
N PRO A 367 12.94 2.52 -4.56
CA PRO A 367 13.91 3.19 -3.70
C PRO A 367 15.35 3.15 -4.21
N ASP A 368 15.70 2.12 -4.97
CA ASP A 368 17.01 1.96 -5.62
C ASP A 368 17.09 2.61 -7.02
N GLY A 369 16.00 3.18 -7.50
CA GLY A 369 15.91 3.83 -8.81
C GLY A 369 15.93 2.90 -10.02
N ARG A 370 15.89 1.57 -9.82
CA ARG A 370 16.02 0.60 -10.91
C ARG A 370 14.72 0.32 -11.66
N TYR A 371 13.57 0.58 -11.02
CA TYR A 371 12.26 0.23 -11.58
C TYR A 371 11.30 1.41 -11.51
N LEU A 372 10.39 1.46 -12.47
CA LEU A 372 9.25 2.35 -12.53
C LEU A 372 7.97 1.50 -12.53
N LEU A 373 7.11 1.71 -11.54
CA LEU A 373 5.74 1.18 -11.49
C LEU A 373 4.75 2.27 -11.88
N PHE A 374 3.67 1.90 -12.57
CA PHE A 374 2.49 2.74 -12.77
C PHE A 374 1.26 1.90 -13.05
N ALA A 375 0.07 2.47 -12.89
CA ALA A 375 -1.16 1.84 -13.34
C ALA A 375 -1.48 2.29 -14.77
N LEU A 376 -1.91 1.34 -15.62
CA LEU A 376 -2.27 1.55 -17.02
C LEU A 376 -3.71 1.11 -17.24
N GLY A 377 -4.58 2.04 -17.60
CA GLY A 377 -5.98 1.80 -17.95
C GLY A 377 -6.33 2.34 -19.34
N GLN A 378 -7.60 2.30 -19.72
CA GLN A 378 -8.03 2.78 -21.04
C GLN A 378 -8.06 4.31 -21.13
N TYR A 379 -8.44 5.00 -20.06
CA TYR A 379 -8.58 6.46 -20.04
C TYR A 379 -8.48 7.03 -18.63
N GLY A 380 -8.33 8.34 -18.53
CA GLY A 380 -8.35 9.07 -17.26
C GLY A 380 -7.11 8.85 -16.39
N CYS A 381 -7.18 9.32 -15.17
CA CYS A 381 -6.09 9.19 -14.19
C CYS A 381 -6.50 8.52 -12.88
N PHE A 382 -7.78 8.20 -12.69
CA PHE A 382 -8.29 7.63 -11.44
C PHE A 382 -8.68 6.16 -11.60
N HIS A 383 -7.67 5.32 -11.81
CA HIS A 383 -7.83 3.92 -12.17
C HIS A 383 -8.31 3.00 -11.04
N SER A 384 -8.48 3.48 -9.80
CA SER A 384 -8.86 2.66 -8.64
C SER A 384 -10.21 1.95 -8.76
N ARG A 385 -11.00 2.24 -9.77
CA ARG A 385 -12.30 1.62 -10.04
C ARG A 385 -12.43 1.15 -11.49
N HIS A 386 -11.34 1.20 -12.24
CA HIS A 386 -11.30 0.72 -13.61
C HIS A 386 -10.93 -0.75 -13.63
N HIS A 387 -11.86 -1.60 -14.09
CA HIS A 387 -11.70 -3.06 -14.12
C HIS A 387 -10.69 -3.55 -15.18
N ASP A 388 -10.17 -2.65 -15.98
CA ASP A 388 -9.15 -2.87 -17.01
C ASP A 388 -7.79 -2.26 -16.63
N ALA A 389 -7.66 -1.79 -15.39
CA ALA A 389 -6.42 -1.19 -14.92
C ALA A 389 -5.46 -2.26 -14.41
N ASP A 390 -4.26 -2.28 -14.99
CA ASP A 390 -3.17 -3.18 -14.65
C ASP A 390 -1.95 -2.41 -14.13
N ILE A 391 -1.16 -3.06 -13.29
CA ILE A 391 0.15 -2.55 -12.89
C ILE A 391 1.19 -2.93 -13.94
N VAL A 392 1.97 -1.95 -14.35
CA VAL A 392 3.11 -2.11 -15.24
C VAL A 392 4.40 -1.81 -14.48
N CYS A 393 5.39 -2.68 -14.62
CA CYS A 393 6.73 -2.52 -14.03
C CYS A 393 7.79 -2.48 -15.13
N ILE A 394 8.52 -1.37 -15.24
CA ILE A 394 9.54 -1.17 -16.26
C ILE A 394 10.92 -1.06 -15.63
N PRO A 395 11.93 -1.85 -16.10
CA PRO A 395 13.33 -1.63 -15.73
C PRO A 395 13.84 -0.31 -16.29
N MET A 396 14.34 0.59 -15.42
CA MET A 396 14.78 1.92 -15.81
C MET A 396 16.13 1.95 -16.55
N ASP A 397 16.91 0.88 -16.49
CA ASP A 397 18.13 0.71 -17.29
C ASP A 397 17.84 0.59 -18.79
N LYS A 398 16.60 0.33 -19.18
CA LYS A 398 16.12 0.30 -20.57
C LYS A 398 15.70 1.66 -21.11
N TYR A 399 15.47 2.64 -20.24
CA TYR A 399 15.15 3.99 -20.68
C TYR A 399 16.41 4.76 -21.08
N THR A 400 16.54 5.05 -22.35
CA THR A 400 17.72 5.75 -22.95
C THR A 400 17.44 7.19 -23.35
N GLY A 401 16.33 7.79 -22.86
CA GLY A 401 15.88 9.13 -23.24
C GLY A 401 14.91 9.15 -24.43
N THR A 402 14.59 7.98 -24.99
CA THR A 402 13.51 7.83 -25.98
C THR A 402 12.26 7.35 -25.30
N ALA A 403 11.11 7.92 -25.65
CA ALA A 403 9.80 7.52 -25.10
C ALA A 403 9.56 6.02 -25.32
N LEU A 404 9.08 5.37 -24.27
CA LEU A 404 8.71 3.95 -24.28
C LEU A 404 7.22 3.82 -24.66
N THR A 405 6.85 2.69 -25.25
CA THR A 405 5.46 2.26 -25.53
C THR A 405 5.28 0.85 -24.97
N ALA A 406 4.07 0.28 -25.04
CA ALA A 406 3.85 -1.10 -24.65
C ALA A 406 4.76 -2.09 -25.40
N GLU A 407 5.06 -1.83 -26.67
CA GLU A 407 5.94 -2.66 -27.49
C GLU A 407 7.44 -2.55 -27.09
N THR A 408 7.90 -1.36 -26.68
CA THR A 408 9.32 -1.06 -26.49
C THR A 408 9.80 -1.05 -25.03
N CYS A 409 8.88 -1.04 -24.04
CA CYS A 409 9.22 -0.81 -22.64
C CYS A 409 9.92 -1.98 -21.94
N SER A 410 9.92 -3.19 -22.51
CA SER A 410 10.45 -4.40 -21.86
C SER A 410 9.92 -4.61 -20.44
N ALA A 411 8.61 -4.41 -20.25
CA ALA A 411 7.95 -4.56 -18.96
C ALA A 411 8.17 -5.97 -18.37
N LEU A 412 8.26 -6.03 -17.05
CA LEU A 412 8.31 -7.30 -16.33
C LEU A 412 6.95 -8.01 -16.40
N ASP A 413 6.96 -9.32 -16.28
CA ASP A 413 5.74 -10.11 -16.16
C ASP A 413 5.07 -9.83 -14.81
N MET A 414 3.89 -9.21 -14.85
CA MET A 414 3.07 -8.87 -13.67
C MET A 414 1.84 -9.78 -13.53
N SER A 415 1.78 -10.91 -14.23
CA SER A 415 0.64 -11.84 -14.23
C SER A 415 0.28 -12.42 -12.85
N LEU A 416 1.21 -12.41 -11.90
CA LEU A 416 0.96 -12.80 -10.51
C LEU A 416 0.34 -11.67 -9.66
N VAL A 417 0.35 -10.44 -10.15
CA VAL A 417 -0.17 -9.25 -9.46
C VAL A 417 -1.47 -8.80 -10.09
N ASN A 418 -1.51 -8.73 -11.42
CA ASN A 418 -2.68 -8.29 -12.18
C ASN A 418 -3.73 -9.41 -12.27
N SER A 419 -4.98 -9.06 -12.03
CA SER A 419 -6.13 -9.98 -11.97
C SER A 419 -7.21 -9.59 -12.97
N ASP A 420 -7.56 -10.46 -13.89
CA ASP A 420 -8.59 -10.22 -14.91
C ASP A 420 -9.91 -9.73 -14.31
N GLY A 421 -10.40 -8.59 -14.78
CA GLY A 421 -11.68 -8.01 -14.38
C GLY A 421 -11.69 -7.33 -13.01
N TYR A 422 -10.53 -7.10 -12.41
CA TYR A 422 -10.33 -6.30 -11.20
C TYR A 422 -9.51 -5.06 -11.52
N SER A 423 -9.54 -4.08 -10.62
CA SER A 423 -8.72 -2.89 -10.74
C SER A 423 -7.41 -3.09 -9.97
N ASP A 424 -6.33 -3.30 -10.68
CA ASP A 424 -4.99 -3.35 -10.12
C ASP A 424 -4.35 -1.97 -10.28
N SER A 425 -4.33 -1.20 -9.20
CA SER A 425 -3.93 0.22 -9.21
C SER A 425 -3.32 0.64 -7.88
N TYR A 426 -2.87 1.89 -7.78
CA TYR A 426 -2.18 2.44 -6.60
C TYR A 426 -0.91 1.66 -6.22
N PRO A 427 0.02 1.44 -7.16
CA PRO A 427 1.26 0.71 -6.84
C PRO A 427 2.07 1.45 -5.78
N SER A 428 2.76 0.68 -4.94
CA SER A 428 3.72 1.18 -3.94
C SER A 428 4.88 0.19 -3.82
N TRP A 429 6.02 0.73 -3.43
CA TRP A 429 7.23 -0.05 -3.10
C TRP A 429 7.29 -0.35 -1.63
#